data_2b3f4a2ae28733a38e238b2ed44520d4
#
_entry.id   2b3f4a2ae28733a38e238b2ed44520d4
#
_cell.length_a   1.000
_cell.length_b   1.000
_cell.length_c   1.000
_cell.angle_alpha   90.00
_cell.angle_beta   90.00
_cell.angle_gamma   90.00
#
_symmetry.space_group_name_H-M   'P 1'
#
loop_
_entity.id
_entity.type
_entity.pdbx_description
1 polymer ?
#
loop_
_entity_poly.entity_id
_entity_poly.type
_entity_poly.pdbx_seq_one_letter_code
_entity_poly.pdbx_strand_id
1 'polypeptide(L)'
;KSRTVAYLSAEFLMGPHLGNNLVNLGLYDEVKQAVAELGLDLNELLREEPEPGLGSGGLGRLAACFLDSLATLEIPSLGYGIRYEFGIFEQAIVDGWQVERTDKWLRYGNPWEIVRPEWAIEVKLGGHTERYLDPQGRSRSRWVPARTVLGIPYDTPILGYRINTANTLRLWRAEAPESFDFAQFNRGDYYKAVEHKVTSENLTKVLYPNDEPLQGKQLRLEQQYFFVSCS
;
A
#
# COMPACT_ATOMS: atom_id res chain seq x y z
N LYS A 1 -23.34 -18.25 6.79
CA LYS A 1 -22.25 -17.47 6.15
C LYS A 1 -21.84 -16.39 7.14
N SER A 2 -20.59 -16.40 7.60
CA SER A 2 -20.04 -15.30 8.40
C SER A 2 -19.98 -14.02 7.54
N ARG A 3 -20.30 -12.87 8.12
CA ARG A 3 -20.10 -11.57 7.47
C ARG A 3 -18.65 -11.16 7.67
N THR A 4 -18.02 -10.64 6.63
CA THR A 4 -16.67 -10.08 6.68
C THR A 4 -16.77 -8.59 6.52
N VAL A 5 -15.99 -7.84 7.30
CA VAL A 5 -15.86 -6.38 7.17
C VAL A 5 -14.76 -6.07 6.16
N ALA A 6 -15.07 -5.29 5.13
CA ALA A 6 -14.09 -4.70 4.24
C ALA A 6 -13.88 -3.23 4.66
N TYR A 7 -12.69 -2.90 5.12
CA TYR A 7 -12.32 -1.55 5.53
C TYR A 7 -11.41 -0.89 4.49
N LEU A 8 -11.96 0.03 3.72
CA LEU A 8 -11.23 0.75 2.67
C LEU A 8 -10.73 2.08 3.21
N SER A 9 -9.42 2.30 3.13
CA SER A 9 -8.79 3.59 3.47
C SER A 9 -7.59 3.86 2.58
N ALA A 10 -7.42 5.12 2.16
CA ALA A 10 -6.20 5.55 1.48
C ALA A 10 -5.01 5.66 2.45
N GLU A 11 -5.25 5.65 3.76
CA GLU A 11 -4.26 5.81 4.81
C GLU A 11 -4.37 4.72 5.87
N PHE A 12 -3.24 4.14 6.27
CA PHE A 12 -3.12 3.26 7.43
C PHE A 12 -1.85 3.62 8.21
N LEU A 13 -2.01 4.31 9.33
CA LEU A 13 -0.90 4.67 10.23
C LEU A 13 -0.81 3.60 11.34
N MET A 14 -0.24 2.46 10.99
CA MET A 14 -0.18 1.29 11.89
C MET A 14 0.80 1.47 13.04
N GLY A 15 1.88 2.21 12.84
CA GLY A 15 3.01 2.27 13.76
C GLY A 15 3.94 1.04 13.64
N PRO A 16 4.95 0.92 14.53
CA PRO A 16 5.83 -0.23 14.58
C PRO A 16 5.09 -1.52 14.92
N HIS A 17 5.40 -2.60 14.23
CA HIS A 17 4.70 -3.88 14.39
C HIS A 17 5.29 -4.78 15.47
N LEU A 18 6.62 -4.77 15.69
CA LEU A 18 7.27 -5.70 16.60
C LEU A 18 6.72 -5.62 18.01
N GLY A 19 6.74 -4.42 18.61
CA GLY A 19 6.23 -4.23 19.96
C GLY A 19 4.75 -4.55 20.10
N ASN A 20 3.92 -4.10 19.13
CA ASN A 20 2.50 -4.38 19.11
C ASN A 20 2.23 -5.89 19.02
N ASN A 21 2.94 -6.61 18.14
CA ASN A 21 2.77 -8.05 17.98
C ASN A 21 3.20 -8.84 19.22
N LEU A 22 4.29 -8.43 19.88
CA LEU A 22 4.72 -9.07 21.14
C LEU A 22 3.69 -8.92 22.26
N VAL A 23 3.07 -7.73 22.37
CA VAL A 23 2.01 -7.47 23.36
C VAL A 23 0.75 -8.29 23.02
N ASN A 24 0.35 -8.31 21.78
CA ASN A 24 -0.86 -9.02 21.32
C ASN A 24 -0.72 -10.54 21.49
N LEU A 25 0.45 -11.09 21.22
CA LEU A 25 0.77 -12.51 21.43
C LEU A 25 0.99 -12.88 22.90
N GLY A 26 1.16 -11.90 23.79
CA GLY A 26 1.51 -12.13 25.19
C GLY A 26 2.95 -12.60 25.41
N LEU A 27 3.86 -12.33 24.45
CA LEU A 27 5.24 -12.80 24.45
C LEU A 27 6.25 -11.70 24.84
N TYR A 28 5.77 -10.52 25.25
CA TYR A 28 6.64 -9.36 25.47
C TYR A 28 7.70 -9.62 26.55
N ASP A 29 7.31 -10.19 27.69
CA ASP A 29 8.21 -10.41 28.81
C ASP A 29 9.21 -11.54 28.54
N GLU A 30 8.76 -12.63 27.90
CA GLU A 30 9.62 -13.74 27.51
C GLU A 30 10.68 -13.30 26.49
N VAL A 31 10.28 -12.53 25.47
CA VAL A 31 11.21 -12.02 24.45
C VAL A 31 12.16 -11.00 25.07
N LYS A 32 11.69 -10.14 25.98
CA LYS A 32 12.55 -9.20 26.70
C LYS A 32 13.63 -9.92 27.50
N GLN A 33 13.27 -11.00 28.20
CA GLN A 33 14.24 -11.82 28.92
C GLN A 33 15.22 -12.49 27.97
N ALA A 34 14.77 -13.13 26.91
CA ALA A 34 15.61 -13.81 25.94
C ALA A 34 16.61 -12.85 25.25
N VAL A 35 16.18 -11.64 24.93
CA VAL A 35 17.03 -10.60 24.36
C VAL A 35 18.09 -10.14 25.37
N ALA A 36 17.71 -9.98 26.65
CA ALA A 36 18.64 -9.62 27.70
C ALA A 36 19.71 -10.70 27.93
N GLU A 37 19.38 -11.99 27.83
CA GLU A 37 20.33 -13.10 27.89
C GLU A 37 21.39 -13.06 26.79
N LEU A 38 21.03 -12.43 25.63
CA LEU A 38 21.97 -12.17 24.52
C LEU A 38 22.78 -10.87 24.69
N GLY A 39 22.60 -10.17 25.81
CA GLY A 39 23.28 -8.90 26.12
C GLY A 39 22.69 -7.69 25.35
N LEU A 40 21.45 -7.77 24.88
CA LEU A 40 20.76 -6.71 24.13
C LEU A 40 19.61 -6.12 24.96
N ASP A 41 19.16 -4.91 24.63
CA ASP A 41 17.97 -4.26 25.21
C ASP A 41 16.83 -4.28 24.18
N LEU A 42 15.69 -4.88 24.55
CA LEU A 42 14.51 -4.94 23.67
C LEU A 42 13.99 -3.53 23.32
N ASN A 43 14.04 -2.57 24.24
CA ASN A 43 13.57 -1.21 23.97
C ASN A 43 14.45 -0.48 22.94
N GLU A 44 15.74 -0.77 22.93
CA GLU A 44 16.63 -0.26 21.87
C GLU A 44 16.28 -0.88 20.53
N LEU A 45 16.08 -2.20 20.47
CA LEU A 45 15.68 -2.89 19.23
C LEU A 45 14.34 -2.40 18.70
N LEU A 46 13.37 -2.13 19.56
CA LEU A 46 12.06 -1.59 19.15
C LEU A 46 12.16 -0.20 18.53
N ARG A 47 13.18 0.60 18.89
CA ARG A 47 13.40 1.93 18.30
C ARG A 47 14.06 1.88 16.92
N GLU A 48 14.70 0.76 16.59
CA GLU A 48 15.33 0.58 15.28
C GLU A 48 14.33 0.18 14.19
N GLU A 49 13.10 -0.24 14.57
CA GLU A 49 12.06 -0.59 13.60
C GLU A 49 11.57 0.65 12.88
N PRO A 50 11.67 0.70 11.52
CA PRO A 50 11.11 1.80 10.74
C PRO A 50 9.59 1.86 10.87
N GLU A 51 9.04 3.02 11.19
CA GLU A 51 7.60 3.24 11.17
C GLU A 51 7.14 3.54 9.74
N PRO A 52 6.22 2.74 9.17
CA PRO A 52 5.66 3.03 7.85
C PRO A 52 4.77 4.28 7.89
N GLY A 53 5.23 5.40 7.32
CA GLY A 53 4.49 6.66 7.22
C GLY A 53 3.38 6.61 6.15
N LEU A 54 2.51 5.59 6.19
CA LEU A 54 1.44 5.38 5.20
C LEU A 54 0.13 6.08 5.56
N GLY A 55 0.20 7.09 6.38
CA GLY A 55 -0.92 7.91 6.81
C GLY A 55 -0.48 9.08 7.66
N SER A 56 -1.39 10.00 7.92
CA SER A 56 -1.16 11.13 8.81
C SER A 56 -2.38 11.39 9.69
N GLY A 57 -2.12 11.85 10.93
CA GLY A 57 -3.14 12.33 11.86
C GLY A 57 -4.28 11.33 12.11
N GLY A 58 -5.51 11.86 12.22
CA GLY A 58 -6.68 11.12 12.70
C GLY A 58 -7.20 10.06 11.75
N LEU A 59 -7.20 10.31 10.44
CA LEU A 59 -7.78 9.38 9.46
C LEU A 59 -6.99 8.06 9.40
N GLY A 60 -5.67 8.15 9.22
CA GLY A 60 -4.81 6.98 9.13
C GLY A 60 -4.73 6.20 10.45
N ARG A 61 -4.69 6.91 11.60
CA ARG A 61 -4.69 6.25 12.92
C ARG A 61 -6.03 5.62 13.26
N LEU A 62 -7.15 6.24 12.88
CA LEU A 62 -8.48 5.66 13.07
C LEU A 62 -8.60 4.32 12.34
N ALA A 63 -8.15 4.26 11.08
CA ALA A 63 -8.15 3.01 10.31
C ALA A 63 -7.34 1.91 11.01
N ALA A 64 -6.14 2.23 11.52
CA ALA A 64 -5.30 1.31 12.27
C ALA A 64 -5.99 0.80 13.55
N CYS A 65 -6.58 1.71 14.34
CA CYS A 65 -7.28 1.35 15.58
C CYS A 65 -8.52 0.46 15.31
N PHE A 66 -9.25 0.70 14.23
CA PHE A 66 -10.36 -0.16 13.86
C PHE A 66 -9.92 -1.57 13.46
N LEU A 67 -8.81 -1.72 12.72
CA LEU A 67 -8.30 -3.05 12.38
C LEU A 67 -7.89 -3.83 13.63
N ASP A 68 -7.18 -3.20 14.57
CA ASP A 68 -6.82 -3.82 15.85
C ASP A 68 -8.05 -4.22 16.67
N SER A 69 -9.05 -3.35 16.73
CA SER A 69 -10.30 -3.61 17.44
C SER A 69 -11.09 -4.75 16.81
N LEU A 70 -11.20 -4.79 15.49
CA LEU A 70 -11.90 -5.87 14.77
C LEU A 70 -11.20 -7.21 14.99
N ALA A 71 -9.86 -7.24 14.97
CA ALA A 71 -9.10 -8.45 15.26
C ALA A 71 -9.32 -8.90 16.71
N THR A 72 -9.25 -7.98 17.68
CA THR A 72 -9.44 -8.26 19.11
C THR A 72 -10.86 -8.75 19.43
N LEU A 73 -11.85 -8.26 18.71
CA LEU A 73 -13.26 -8.70 18.84
C LEU A 73 -13.58 -9.94 18.02
N GLU A 74 -12.58 -10.57 17.41
CA GLU A 74 -12.72 -11.77 16.56
C GLU A 74 -13.70 -11.57 15.38
N ILE A 75 -13.82 -10.34 14.88
CA ILE A 75 -14.64 -10.00 13.72
C ILE A 75 -13.79 -10.17 12.47
N PRO A 76 -14.13 -11.08 11.55
CA PRO A 76 -13.40 -11.27 10.31
C PRO A 76 -13.36 -9.98 9.50
N SER A 77 -12.17 -9.49 9.19
CA SER A 77 -12.02 -8.25 8.43
C SER A 77 -10.79 -8.25 7.52
N LEU A 78 -10.90 -7.47 6.44
CA LEU A 78 -9.80 -7.13 5.56
C LEU A 78 -9.72 -5.60 5.45
N GLY A 79 -8.55 -5.05 5.76
CA GLY A 79 -8.20 -3.68 5.41
C GLY A 79 -7.69 -3.63 3.99
N TYR A 80 -8.14 -2.64 3.21
CA TYR A 80 -7.68 -2.40 1.86
C TYR A 80 -7.15 -0.99 1.72
N GLY A 81 -5.97 -0.84 1.12
CA GLY A 81 -5.35 0.46 0.91
C GLY A 81 -4.27 0.44 -0.17
N ILE A 82 -3.46 1.47 -0.17
CA ILE A 82 -2.36 1.65 -1.12
C ILE A 82 -1.03 1.41 -0.40
N ARG A 83 -0.17 0.60 -1.01
CA ARG A 83 1.21 0.41 -0.57
C ARG A 83 2.08 1.49 -1.19
N TYR A 84 2.18 2.63 -0.52
CA TYR A 84 3.05 3.71 -0.99
C TYR A 84 4.52 3.30 -0.89
N GLU A 85 5.28 3.59 -1.94
CA GLU A 85 6.73 3.30 -1.98
C GLU A 85 7.49 4.18 -0.99
N PHE A 86 7.05 5.42 -0.83
CA PHE A 86 7.60 6.37 0.13
C PHE A 86 6.52 6.78 1.11
N GLY A 87 6.87 6.88 2.39
CA GLY A 87 6.02 7.47 3.41
C GLY A 87 5.72 8.94 3.11
N ILE A 88 4.86 9.55 3.92
CA ILE A 88 4.41 10.93 3.68
C ILE A 88 5.59 11.90 3.59
N PHE A 89 6.49 11.90 4.57
CA PHE A 89 7.83 12.50 4.57
C PHE A 89 8.54 12.18 5.89
N GLU A 90 9.87 12.22 5.88
CA GLU A 90 10.72 12.24 7.06
C GLU A 90 11.00 13.70 7.45
N GLN A 91 10.76 14.07 8.71
CA GLN A 91 11.07 15.39 9.22
C GLN A 91 12.56 15.51 9.59
N ALA A 92 13.22 16.53 9.11
CA ALA A 92 14.54 16.92 9.55
C ALA A 92 14.54 18.38 10.03
N ILE A 93 15.43 18.70 10.96
CA ILE A 93 15.67 20.08 11.38
C ILE A 93 17.03 20.50 10.81
N VAL A 94 17.02 21.52 9.97
CA VAL A 94 18.22 22.10 9.37
C VAL A 94 18.23 23.59 9.68
N ASP A 95 19.27 24.07 10.33
CA ASP A 95 19.42 25.48 10.75
C ASP A 95 18.22 26.03 11.55
N GLY A 96 17.59 25.19 12.37
CA GLY A 96 16.42 25.52 13.17
C GLY A 96 15.08 25.48 12.42
N TRP A 97 15.07 25.12 11.14
CA TRP A 97 13.87 24.99 10.32
C TRP A 97 13.53 23.52 10.04
N GLN A 98 12.22 23.23 10.01
CA GLN A 98 11.74 21.94 9.56
C GLN A 98 11.95 21.81 8.05
N VAL A 99 12.57 20.69 7.65
CA VAL A 99 12.78 20.30 6.26
C VAL A 99 12.21 18.93 6.03
N GLU A 100 11.43 18.77 4.98
CA GLU A 100 10.87 17.50 4.53
C GLU A 100 11.89 16.71 3.73
N ARG A 101 12.06 15.43 4.03
CA ARG A 101 12.89 14.50 3.28
C ARG A 101 12.08 13.32 2.83
N THR A 102 12.55 12.61 1.82
CA THR A 102 11.93 11.38 1.33
C THR A 102 12.01 10.31 2.41
N ASP A 103 10.86 9.86 2.90
CA ASP A 103 10.77 8.73 3.83
C ASP A 103 10.94 7.41 3.05
N LYS A 104 12.10 6.78 3.21
CA LYS A 104 12.50 5.53 2.56
C LYS A 104 12.25 4.34 3.48
N TRP A 105 11.04 4.19 3.98
CA TRP A 105 10.68 3.15 4.95
C TRP A 105 10.93 1.71 4.45
N LEU A 106 10.98 1.48 3.14
CA LEU A 106 11.27 0.18 2.52
C LEU A 106 12.77 -0.06 2.24
N ARG A 107 13.66 0.83 2.70
CA ARG A 107 15.10 0.75 2.40
C ARG A 107 15.72 -0.61 2.75
N TYR A 108 15.27 -1.23 3.82
CA TYR A 108 15.75 -2.52 4.31
C TYR A 108 14.72 -3.65 4.14
N GLY A 109 13.68 -3.41 3.34
CA GLY A 109 12.53 -4.29 3.20
C GLY A 109 11.53 -4.14 4.34
N ASN A 110 10.46 -4.94 4.27
CA ASN A 110 9.44 -5.00 5.32
C ASN A 110 9.18 -6.47 5.69
N PRO A 111 9.63 -6.96 6.85
CA PRO A 111 9.48 -8.35 7.24
C PRO A 111 8.04 -8.74 7.58
N TRP A 112 7.15 -7.75 7.78
CA TRP A 112 5.76 -7.99 8.19
C TRP A 112 4.81 -8.26 7.05
N GLU A 113 5.23 -8.01 5.80
CA GLU A 113 4.36 -8.18 4.63
C GLU A 113 4.74 -9.41 3.81
N ILE A 114 3.71 -10.00 3.20
CA ILE A 114 3.83 -11.13 2.28
C ILE A 114 3.27 -10.68 0.93
N VAL A 115 4.10 -10.65 -0.10
CA VAL A 115 3.63 -10.36 -1.46
C VAL A 115 2.82 -11.53 -2.01
N ARG A 116 1.70 -11.22 -2.69
CA ARG A 116 0.76 -12.19 -3.27
C ARG A 116 0.59 -11.97 -4.78
N PRO A 117 1.61 -12.21 -5.58
CA PRO A 117 1.54 -11.99 -7.04
C PRO A 117 0.51 -12.87 -7.72
N GLU A 118 0.16 -14.02 -7.14
CA GLU A 118 -0.88 -14.93 -7.62
C GLU A 118 -2.29 -14.30 -7.57
N TRP A 119 -2.48 -13.22 -6.82
CA TRP A 119 -3.72 -12.45 -6.72
C TRP A 119 -3.61 -11.08 -7.36
N ALA A 120 -2.70 -10.93 -8.32
CA ALA A 120 -2.59 -9.70 -9.10
C ALA A 120 -3.89 -9.40 -9.87
N ILE A 121 -4.28 -8.13 -9.90
CA ILE A 121 -5.50 -7.67 -10.56
C ILE A 121 -5.13 -6.68 -11.65
N GLU A 122 -5.72 -6.85 -12.84
CA GLU A 122 -5.62 -5.89 -13.92
C GLU A 122 -6.60 -4.73 -13.71
N VAL A 123 -6.09 -3.52 -13.61
CA VAL A 123 -6.87 -2.29 -13.54
C VAL A 123 -6.72 -1.52 -14.85
N LYS A 124 -7.84 -1.26 -15.50
CA LYS A 124 -7.91 -0.52 -16.77
C LYS A 124 -8.15 0.96 -16.49
N LEU A 125 -7.38 1.83 -17.12
CA LEU A 125 -7.42 3.27 -16.87
C LEU A 125 -7.66 4.06 -18.16
N GLY A 126 -8.39 5.18 -18.03
CA GLY A 126 -8.64 6.12 -19.12
C GLY A 126 -9.41 5.51 -20.28
N GLY A 127 -9.19 6.04 -21.49
CA GLY A 127 -9.78 5.53 -22.71
C GLY A 127 -11.07 6.22 -23.12
N HIS A 128 -11.85 5.53 -23.97
CA HIS A 128 -13.07 6.07 -24.56
C HIS A 128 -14.14 5.00 -24.74
N THR A 129 -15.35 5.42 -25.02
CA THR A 129 -16.47 4.52 -25.32
C THR A 129 -16.65 4.41 -26.83
N GLU A 130 -16.70 3.17 -27.34
CA GLU A 130 -17.03 2.86 -28.72
C GLU A 130 -18.44 2.27 -28.82
N ARG A 131 -19.17 2.67 -29.84
CA ARG A 131 -20.45 2.03 -30.22
C ARG A 131 -20.20 0.95 -31.27
N TYR A 132 -20.87 -0.19 -31.11
CA TYR A 132 -20.81 -1.27 -32.06
C TYR A 132 -22.19 -1.95 -32.18
N LEU A 133 -22.41 -2.71 -33.23
CA LEU A 133 -23.60 -3.55 -33.38
C LEU A 133 -23.28 -4.97 -32.96
N ASP A 134 -24.12 -5.54 -32.08
CA ASP A 134 -23.99 -6.96 -31.72
C ASP A 134 -24.43 -7.86 -32.91
N PRO A 135 -24.19 -9.18 -32.87
CA PRO A 135 -24.61 -10.10 -33.95
C PRO A 135 -26.10 -10.08 -34.26
N GLN A 136 -26.93 -9.54 -33.35
CA GLN A 136 -28.37 -9.39 -33.53
C GLN A 136 -28.74 -7.99 -34.04
N GLY A 137 -27.78 -7.16 -34.48
CA GLY A 137 -28.00 -5.82 -35.04
C GLY A 137 -28.35 -4.75 -33.97
N ARG A 138 -28.22 -5.01 -32.66
CA ARG A 138 -28.54 -4.06 -31.61
C ARG A 138 -27.33 -3.17 -31.30
N SER A 139 -27.56 -1.87 -31.16
CA SER A 139 -26.51 -0.92 -30.76
C SER A 139 -26.05 -1.22 -29.33
N ARG A 140 -24.75 -1.39 -29.15
CA ARG A 140 -24.05 -1.63 -27.88
C ARG A 140 -22.93 -0.63 -27.71
N SER A 141 -22.51 -0.44 -26.48
CA SER A 141 -21.32 0.36 -26.13
C SER A 141 -20.31 -0.52 -25.40
N ARG A 142 -19.05 -0.34 -25.75
CA ARG A 142 -17.93 -0.94 -25.00
C ARG A 142 -16.95 0.13 -24.58
N TRP A 143 -16.32 -0.07 -23.45
CA TRP A 143 -15.20 0.75 -23.01
C TRP A 143 -13.90 0.20 -23.58
N VAL A 144 -13.11 1.07 -24.22
CA VAL A 144 -11.76 0.78 -24.71
C VAL A 144 -10.78 1.52 -23.82
N PRO A 145 -10.08 0.84 -22.91
CA PRO A 145 -9.16 1.48 -21.98
C PRO A 145 -7.92 2.03 -22.72
N ALA A 146 -7.35 3.11 -22.22
CA ALA A 146 -6.11 3.67 -22.76
C ALA A 146 -4.88 2.90 -22.30
N ARG A 147 -4.89 2.39 -21.05
CA ARG A 147 -3.80 1.60 -20.47
C ARG A 147 -4.32 0.60 -19.44
N THR A 148 -3.48 -0.40 -19.14
CA THR A 148 -3.69 -1.36 -18.05
C THR A 148 -2.56 -1.24 -17.05
N VAL A 149 -2.87 -1.36 -15.76
CA VAL A 149 -1.93 -1.41 -14.65
C VAL A 149 -2.22 -2.66 -13.84
N LEU A 150 -1.19 -3.32 -13.33
CA LEU A 150 -1.34 -4.44 -12.40
C LEU A 150 -1.37 -3.91 -10.96
N GLY A 151 -2.36 -4.36 -10.19
CA GLY A 151 -2.39 -4.22 -8.75
C GLY A 151 -1.80 -5.47 -8.10
N ILE A 152 -0.67 -5.35 -7.43
CA ILE A 152 -0.02 -6.44 -6.71
C ILE A 152 -0.31 -6.29 -5.22
N PRO A 153 -1.00 -7.25 -4.59
CA PRO A 153 -1.32 -7.16 -3.16
C PRO A 153 -0.15 -7.59 -2.27
N TYR A 154 -0.01 -6.89 -1.17
CA TYR A 154 0.91 -7.17 -0.06
C TYR A 154 0.09 -7.31 1.20
N ASP A 155 0.14 -8.48 1.84
CA ASP A 155 -0.67 -8.82 3.01
C ASP A 155 0.16 -8.72 4.28
N THR A 156 -0.33 -7.96 5.25
CA THR A 156 0.23 -7.84 6.61
C THR A 156 -0.77 -8.39 7.61
N PRO A 157 -0.40 -9.35 8.48
CA PRO A 157 -1.29 -9.84 9.53
C PRO A 157 -1.51 -8.78 10.61
N ILE A 158 -2.76 -8.62 11.03
CA ILE A 158 -3.18 -7.75 12.13
C ILE A 158 -3.69 -8.62 13.25
N LEU A 159 -2.94 -8.66 14.35
CA LEU A 159 -3.20 -9.57 15.46
C LEU A 159 -4.21 -8.98 16.44
N GLY A 160 -5.12 -9.81 16.93
CA GLY A 160 -5.97 -9.46 18.08
C GLY A 160 -5.23 -9.58 19.41
N TYR A 161 -5.63 -8.75 20.39
CA TYR A 161 -4.99 -8.70 21.70
C TYR A 161 -5.27 -9.98 22.52
N ARG A 162 -4.23 -10.79 22.75
CA ARG A 162 -4.27 -12.04 23.53
C ARG A 162 -5.36 -13.03 23.13
N ILE A 163 -5.65 -13.08 21.84
CA ILE A 163 -6.62 -14.02 21.27
C ILE A 163 -6.02 -14.69 20.02
N ASN A 164 -6.63 -15.77 19.56
CA ASN A 164 -6.16 -16.54 18.42
C ASN A 164 -6.84 -16.08 17.11
N THR A 165 -6.77 -14.76 16.84
CA THR A 165 -7.32 -14.17 15.61
C THR A 165 -6.27 -13.26 14.96
N ALA A 166 -6.12 -13.43 13.66
CA ALA A 166 -5.35 -12.53 12.81
C ALA A 166 -6.21 -12.14 11.61
N ASN A 167 -6.43 -10.85 11.44
CA ASN A 167 -7.03 -10.26 10.25
C ASN A 167 -5.93 -9.85 9.26
N THR A 168 -6.30 -9.34 8.10
CA THR A 168 -5.33 -8.98 7.06
C THR A 168 -5.47 -7.50 6.69
N LEU A 169 -4.35 -6.80 6.63
CA LEU A 169 -4.22 -5.52 5.93
C LEU A 169 -3.60 -5.81 4.56
N ARG A 170 -4.38 -5.60 3.50
CA ARG A 170 -3.96 -5.75 2.11
C ARG A 170 -3.69 -4.40 1.48
N LEU A 171 -2.45 -4.14 1.15
CA LEU A 171 -2.02 -2.93 0.48
C LEU A 171 -1.64 -3.23 -0.97
N TRP A 172 -2.16 -2.41 -1.90
CA TRP A 172 -1.97 -2.59 -3.33
C TRP A 172 -0.82 -1.73 -3.85
N ARG A 173 0.10 -2.36 -4.57
CA ARG A 173 1.16 -1.69 -5.33
C ARG A 173 0.82 -1.73 -6.82
N ALA A 174 0.99 -0.61 -7.51
CA ALA A 174 0.81 -0.51 -8.94
C ALA A 174 2.09 -0.88 -9.68
N GLU A 175 1.95 -1.76 -10.68
CA GLU A 175 3.05 -2.16 -11.58
C GLU A 175 2.58 -2.12 -13.04
N ALA A 176 3.52 -1.94 -13.96
CA ALA A 176 3.22 -2.10 -15.39
C ALA A 176 3.10 -3.60 -15.73
N PRO A 177 2.17 -4.00 -16.62
CA PRO A 177 2.12 -5.37 -17.14
C PRO A 177 3.43 -5.78 -17.82
N GLU A 178 4.03 -4.82 -18.54
CA GLU A 178 5.38 -4.95 -19.10
C GLU A 178 6.24 -3.80 -18.58
N SER A 179 7.27 -4.15 -17.83
CA SER A 179 8.16 -3.16 -17.18
C SER A 179 9.21 -2.58 -18.12
N PHE A 180 9.38 -3.17 -19.32
CA PHE A 180 10.43 -2.80 -20.25
C PHE A 180 10.06 -3.11 -21.71
N ASP A 181 10.08 -2.10 -22.58
CA ASP A 181 9.88 -2.23 -24.01
C ASP A 181 11.22 -2.40 -24.72
N PHE A 182 11.53 -3.66 -25.04
CA PHE A 182 12.78 -4.03 -25.71
C PHE A 182 12.89 -3.45 -27.13
N ALA A 183 11.77 -3.27 -27.82
CA ALA A 183 11.76 -2.71 -29.19
C ALA A 183 12.15 -1.22 -29.19
N GLN A 184 11.61 -0.45 -28.23
CA GLN A 184 12.01 0.95 -28.07
C GLN A 184 13.48 1.09 -27.64
N PHE A 185 13.91 0.26 -26.72
CA PHE A 185 15.32 0.24 -26.28
C PHE A 185 16.28 0.00 -27.44
N ASN A 186 16.01 -0.97 -28.31
CA ASN A 186 16.84 -1.28 -29.48
C ASN A 186 16.85 -0.17 -30.54
N ARG A 187 15.83 0.72 -30.54
CA ARG A 187 15.79 1.91 -31.39
C ARG A 187 16.57 3.10 -30.80
N GLY A 188 17.11 2.94 -29.60
CA GLY A 188 17.84 4.01 -28.88
C GLY A 188 16.96 4.94 -28.08
N ASP A 189 15.65 4.66 -27.96
CA ASP A 189 14.74 5.45 -27.14
C ASP A 189 14.62 4.85 -25.72
N TYR A 190 15.66 5.08 -24.93
CA TYR A 190 15.79 4.48 -23.58
C TYR A 190 14.74 4.97 -22.59
N TYR A 191 14.23 6.20 -22.74
CA TYR A 191 13.20 6.76 -21.87
C TYR A 191 11.84 6.13 -22.16
N LYS A 192 11.46 5.99 -23.43
CA LYS A 192 10.23 5.33 -23.81
C LYS A 192 10.21 3.85 -23.44
N ALA A 193 11.37 3.20 -23.45
CA ALA A 193 11.49 1.79 -23.06
C ALA A 193 11.02 1.52 -21.61
N VAL A 194 11.02 2.53 -20.72
CA VAL A 194 10.59 2.42 -19.33
C VAL A 194 9.40 3.33 -18.97
N GLU A 195 8.82 4.03 -19.93
CA GLU A 195 7.75 5.01 -19.72
C GLU A 195 6.52 4.38 -19.05
N HIS A 196 6.09 3.22 -19.54
CA HIS A 196 4.95 2.50 -18.98
C HIS A 196 5.19 2.07 -17.52
N LYS A 197 6.41 1.64 -17.20
CA LYS A 197 6.81 1.31 -15.84
C LYS A 197 6.68 2.53 -14.92
N VAL A 198 7.33 3.63 -15.30
CA VAL A 198 7.33 4.86 -14.50
C VAL A 198 5.92 5.39 -14.28
N THR A 199 5.11 5.44 -15.36
CA THR A 199 3.73 5.95 -15.28
C THR A 199 2.84 5.08 -14.40
N SER A 200 2.99 3.76 -14.44
CA SER A 200 2.20 2.84 -13.61
C SER A 200 2.62 2.91 -12.14
N GLU A 201 3.92 2.85 -11.86
CA GLU A 201 4.44 2.88 -10.49
C GLU A 201 4.18 4.21 -9.77
N ASN A 202 4.09 5.33 -10.51
CA ASN A 202 3.76 6.64 -9.94
C ASN A 202 2.41 6.66 -9.20
N LEU A 203 1.47 5.78 -9.57
CA LEU A 203 0.18 5.65 -8.89
C LEU A 203 0.32 5.32 -7.39
N THR A 204 1.39 4.66 -7.01
CA THR A 204 1.61 4.23 -5.61
C THR A 204 2.93 4.76 -5.03
N LYS A 205 3.45 5.86 -5.56
CA LYS A 205 4.71 6.44 -5.06
C LYS A 205 4.54 7.15 -3.72
N VAL A 206 3.62 8.09 -3.62
CA VAL A 206 3.44 8.96 -2.44
C VAL A 206 1.95 9.21 -2.18
N LEU A 207 1.57 9.32 -0.90
CA LEU A 207 0.19 9.49 -0.44
C LEU A 207 -0.47 10.78 -0.96
N TYR A 208 0.19 11.93 -0.84
CA TYR A 208 -0.35 13.22 -1.22
C TYR A 208 0.47 13.87 -2.34
N PRO A 209 0.15 13.59 -3.61
CA PRO A 209 0.74 14.37 -4.69
C PRO A 209 0.26 15.83 -4.59
N ASN A 210 1.11 16.78 -5.03
CA ASN A 210 0.68 18.15 -5.18
C ASN A 210 -0.47 18.22 -6.20
N ASP A 211 -1.68 18.58 -5.75
CA ASP A 211 -2.90 18.61 -6.55
C ASP A 211 -3.29 20.04 -7.02
N GLU A 212 -2.42 21.02 -6.89
CA GLU A 212 -2.62 22.32 -7.52
C GLU A 212 -2.60 22.23 -9.06
N PRO A 213 -1.57 21.58 -9.68
CA PRO A 213 -1.54 21.39 -11.12
C PRO A 213 -2.52 20.30 -11.56
N LEU A 214 -2.96 20.38 -12.82
CA LEU A 214 -3.90 19.42 -13.40
C LEU A 214 -3.41 17.97 -13.33
N GLN A 215 -2.12 17.76 -13.56
CA GLN A 215 -1.47 16.44 -13.51
C GLN A 215 -1.54 15.83 -12.12
N GLY A 216 -1.39 16.64 -11.07
CA GLY A 216 -1.52 16.16 -9.70
C GLY A 216 -2.95 15.79 -9.32
N LYS A 217 -3.95 16.57 -9.79
CA LYS A 217 -5.38 16.23 -9.63
C LYS A 217 -5.71 14.91 -10.32
N GLN A 218 -5.21 14.72 -11.53
CA GLN A 218 -5.40 13.48 -12.27
C GLN A 218 -4.74 12.29 -11.56
N LEU A 219 -3.50 12.42 -11.10
CA LEU A 219 -2.80 11.38 -10.37
C LEU A 219 -3.57 10.97 -9.11
N ARG A 220 -4.06 11.95 -8.34
CA ARG A 220 -4.86 11.68 -7.14
C ARG A 220 -6.16 10.92 -7.45
N LEU A 221 -6.85 11.31 -8.51
CA LEU A 221 -8.05 10.59 -8.95
C LEU A 221 -7.72 9.15 -9.38
N GLU A 222 -6.64 8.97 -10.13
CA GLU A 222 -6.20 7.66 -10.61
C GLU A 222 -5.74 6.76 -9.45
N GLN A 223 -5.08 7.30 -8.42
CA GLN A 223 -4.75 6.57 -7.19
C GLN A 223 -5.99 6.00 -6.51
N GLN A 224 -7.01 6.83 -6.31
CA GLN A 224 -8.25 6.41 -5.67
C GLN A 224 -9.01 5.37 -6.51
N TYR A 225 -9.10 5.62 -7.82
CA TYR A 225 -9.71 4.67 -8.75
C TYR A 225 -8.98 3.33 -8.74
N PHE A 226 -7.64 3.36 -8.79
CA PHE A 226 -6.80 2.16 -8.78
C PHE A 226 -7.08 1.29 -7.57
N PHE A 227 -6.93 1.83 -6.35
CA PHE A 227 -7.05 1.00 -5.16
C PHE A 227 -8.47 0.46 -4.93
N VAL A 228 -9.50 1.27 -5.22
CA VAL A 228 -10.90 0.81 -5.13
C VAL A 228 -11.20 -0.27 -6.18
N SER A 229 -10.59 -0.18 -7.37
CA SER A 229 -10.76 -1.22 -8.40
C SER A 229 -10.06 -2.53 -8.07
N CYS A 230 -9.00 -2.49 -7.25
CA CYS A 230 -8.31 -3.68 -6.76
C CYS A 230 -9.05 -4.36 -5.59
N SER A 231 -9.77 -3.57 -4.78
CA SER A 231 -10.40 -4.01 -3.52
C SER A 231 -11.81 -4.51 -3.72
#